data_04929e57757a750e789a6d630293f8ee
#
_entry.id   04929e57757a750e789a6d630293f8ee
#
_cell.length_a   1.000
_cell.length_b   1.000
_cell.length_c   1.000
_cell.angle_alpha   90.00
_cell.angle_beta   90.00
_cell.angle_gamma   90.00
#
_symmetry.space_group_name_H-M   'P 1'
#
loop_
_entity.id
_entity.type
_entity.pdbx_description
1 polymer ?
#
loop_
_entity_poly.entity_id
_entity_poly.type
_entity_poly.pdbx_seq_one_letter_code
_entity_poly.pdbx_strand_id
1 'polypeptide(L)'
;MEERSIGRLKRRLVFILSVCFLIIVTWKYNKSLNNQIRLVQEEIVIHDLPEELKGFTILQVTDLHGKNFGENQERLLAIINQIEYDVLAITGDMGDLNDDPDGQAFKQLIDGLTGDGKIVYIEGNHGPFVKDRESGTVNELGKWLESQGVDLLIEPLAIDYQGIKIWIAEQTLPFYQPMGFEGITEEDILIGLMHYPMNEYFYETQSKNEDFPSYDLILAGHYHGGQWRVPGLGALFISDVNGDNWFPSQERVSGLTEWSGYKQYVSRGLGASGSNRLIKQRWFNPPEINLLTLKSK
;
A
#
# COMPACT_ATOMS: atom_id res chain seq x y z
N MET A 1 11.83 26.16 -56.05
CA MET A 1 11.43 24.86 -55.40
C MET A 1 12.33 24.56 -54.19
N GLU A 2 13.59 24.85 -54.22
CA GLU A 2 14.60 24.56 -53.19
C GLU A 2 14.37 25.30 -51.85
N GLU A 3 14.08 26.59 -51.87
CA GLU A 3 13.83 27.39 -50.64
C GLU A 3 12.59 26.90 -49.85
N ARG A 4 11.54 26.47 -50.56
CA ARG A 4 10.35 25.89 -49.91
C ARG A 4 10.64 24.51 -49.25
N SER A 5 11.61 23.77 -49.80
CA SER A 5 12.06 22.49 -49.27
C SER A 5 12.87 22.71 -48.00
N ILE A 6 13.81 23.64 -47.99
CA ILE A 6 14.64 24.02 -46.84
C ILE A 6 13.76 24.55 -45.70
N GLY A 7 12.79 25.39 -45.98
CA GLY A 7 11.83 25.90 -44.99
C GLY A 7 11.00 24.79 -44.32
N ARG A 8 10.58 23.77 -45.09
CA ARG A 8 9.84 22.62 -44.55
C ARG A 8 10.75 21.74 -43.68
N LEU A 9 11.99 21.53 -44.08
CA LEU A 9 12.98 20.76 -43.30
C LEU A 9 13.27 21.44 -41.95
N LYS A 10 13.49 22.74 -41.92
CA LYS A 10 13.70 23.52 -40.69
C LYS A 10 12.51 23.40 -39.75
N ARG A 11 11.26 23.54 -40.26
CA ARG A 11 10.05 23.39 -39.42
C ARG A 11 9.92 21.99 -38.84
N ARG A 12 10.21 20.92 -39.60
CA ARG A 12 10.22 19.54 -39.12
C ARG A 12 11.28 19.32 -38.05
N LEU A 13 12.48 19.87 -38.26
CA LEU A 13 13.54 19.77 -37.26
C LEU A 13 13.19 20.46 -35.95
N VAL A 14 12.66 21.70 -36.01
CA VAL A 14 12.17 22.44 -34.84
C VAL A 14 11.09 21.66 -34.14
N PHE A 15 10.13 21.09 -34.85
CA PHE A 15 9.06 20.26 -34.27
C PHE A 15 9.64 19.04 -33.54
N ILE A 16 10.56 18.28 -34.17
CA ILE A 16 11.21 17.12 -33.56
C ILE A 16 11.98 17.53 -32.30
N LEU A 17 12.76 18.60 -32.35
CA LEU A 17 13.50 19.11 -31.20
C LEU A 17 12.58 19.54 -30.05
N SER A 18 11.45 20.17 -30.37
CA SER A 18 10.44 20.54 -29.38
C SER A 18 9.81 19.33 -28.72
N VAL A 19 9.49 18.29 -29.48
CA VAL A 19 8.94 17.03 -28.94
C VAL A 19 9.97 16.33 -28.06
N CYS A 20 11.23 16.22 -28.52
CA CYS A 20 12.31 15.64 -27.71
C CYS A 20 12.54 16.41 -26.40
N PHE A 21 12.53 17.73 -26.47
CA PHE A 21 12.64 18.59 -25.28
C PHE A 21 11.50 18.33 -24.30
N LEU A 22 10.26 18.28 -24.78
CA LEU A 22 9.09 18.00 -23.96
C LEU A 22 9.18 16.62 -23.29
N ILE A 23 9.60 15.60 -24.02
CA ILE A 23 9.82 14.24 -23.49
C ILE A 23 10.86 14.27 -22.36
N ILE A 24 11.99 14.94 -22.56
CA ILE A 24 13.06 15.05 -21.55
C ILE A 24 12.56 15.78 -20.30
N VAL A 25 11.84 16.88 -20.47
CA VAL A 25 11.27 17.65 -19.33
C VAL A 25 10.26 16.79 -18.57
N THR A 26 9.37 16.13 -19.27
CA THR A 26 8.34 15.25 -18.66
C THR A 26 9.01 14.10 -17.90
N TRP A 27 10.03 13.48 -18.48
CA TRP A 27 10.78 12.40 -17.83
C TRP A 27 11.51 12.87 -16.56
N LYS A 28 12.19 14.03 -16.63
CA LYS A 28 12.86 14.60 -15.45
C LYS A 28 11.89 14.97 -14.36
N TYR A 29 10.76 15.57 -14.73
CA TYR A 29 9.68 15.89 -13.80
C TYR A 29 9.12 14.63 -13.12
N ASN A 30 8.81 13.60 -13.90
CA ASN A 30 8.33 12.34 -13.38
C ASN A 30 9.34 11.66 -12.44
N LYS A 31 10.63 11.68 -12.80
CA LYS A 31 11.70 11.17 -11.92
C LYS A 31 11.76 11.94 -10.60
N SER A 32 11.57 13.25 -10.63
CA SER A 32 11.49 14.07 -9.41
C SER A 32 10.30 13.68 -8.56
N LEU A 33 9.12 13.50 -9.16
CA LEU A 33 7.90 13.06 -8.47
C LEU A 33 8.10 11.70 -7.76
N ASN A 34 8.74 10.75 -8.43
CA ASN A 34 8.97 9.41 -7.89
C ASN A 34 9.96 9.36 -6.72
N ASN A 35 10.68 10.45 -6.48
CA ASN A 35 11.57 10.61 -5.34
C ASN A 35 10.92 11.37 -4.17
N GLN A 36 9.71 11.89 -4.34
CA GLN A 36 8.98 12.63 -3.32
C GLN A 36 7.98 11.68 -2.67
N ILE A 37 8.26 11.29 -1.44
CA ILE A 37 7.31 10.51 -0.63
C ILE A 37 6.26 11.48 -0.11
N ARG A 38 5.00 11.18 -0.34
CA ARG A 38 3.87 11.94 0.21
C ARG A 38 3.39 11.29 1.50
N LEU A 39 3.23 12.10 2.53
CA LEU A 39 2.42 11.72 3.68
C LEU A 39 0.98 12.16 3.38
N VAL A 40 0.10 11.18 3.21
CA VAL A 40 -1.34 11.40 3.06
C VAL A 40 -1.96 11.19 4.44
N GLN A 41 -2.70 12.18 4.92
CA GLN A 41 -3.42 12.11 6.19
C GLN A 41 -4.91 12.04 5.90
N GLU A 42 -5.61 11.05 6.47
CA GLU A 42 -7.02 10.82 6.24
C GLU A 42 -7.72 10.53 7.57
N GLU A 43 -8.92 11.08 7.74
CA GLU A 43 -9.79 10.78 8.88
C GLU A 43 -10.77 9.67 8.48
N ILE A 44 -10.74 8.57 9.21
CA ILE A 44 -11.59 7.41 8.98
C ILE A 44 -12.75 7.46 9.98
N VAL A 45 -13.93 7.78 9.48
CA VAL A 45 -15.14 7.80 10.31
C VAL A 45 -15.66 6.38 10.49
N ILE A 46 -15.60 5.87 11.72
CA ILE A 46 -16.20 4.58 12.11
C ILE A 46 -17.49 4.86 12.85
N HIS A 47 -18.53 4.12 12.49
CA HIS A 47 -19.82 4.21 13.17
C HIS A 47 -19.70 3.57 14.56
N ASP A 48 -20.26 4.19 15.57
CA ASP A 48 -20.23 3.72 16.96
C ASP A 48 -18.81 3.49 17.53
N LEU A 49 -17.81 4.24 17.00
CA LEU A 49 -16.44 4.20 17.52
C LEU A 49 -16.43 4.61 19.01
N PRO A 50 -15.91 3.78 19.91
CA PRO A 50 -15.71 4.15 21.31
C PRO A 50 -14.94 5.46 21.48
N GLU A 51 -15.31 6.26 22.49
CA GLU A 51 -14.66 7.57 22.73
C GLU A 51 -13.17 7.43 22.98
N GLU A 52 -12.75 6.35 23.61
CA GLU A 52 -11.36 5.99 23.93
C GLU A 52 -10.50 5.81 22.67
N LEU A 53 -11.12 5.41 21.56
CA LEU A 53 -10.42 5.16 20.28
C LEU A 53 -10.43 6.39 19.35
N LYS A 54 -11.07 7.49 19.74
CA LYS A 54 -10.99 8.73 18.97
C LYS A 54 -9.56 9.25 18.93
N GLY A 55 -9.08 9.44 17.73
CA GLY A 55 -7.71 9.87 17.50
C GLY A 55 -6.69 8.74 17.44
N PHE A 56 -7.09 7.47 17.58
CA PHE A 56 -6.20 6.33 17.31
C PHE A 56 -5.66 6.41 15.89
N THR A 57 -4.34 6.21 15.74
CA THR A 57 -3.63 6.45 14.51
C THR A 57 -2.97 5.20 13.94
N ILE A 58 -3.15 4.99 12.65
CA ILE A 58 -2.52 3.90 11.92
C ILE A 58 -1.67 4.49 10.79
N LEU A 59 -0.37 4.26 10.84
CA LEU A 59 0.52 4.57 9.72
C LEU A 59 0.61 3.35 8.80
N GLN A 60 0.07 3.46 7.59
CA GLN A 60 0.17 2.39 6.59
C GLN A 60 1.38 2.61 5.68
N VAL A 61 2.19 1.55 5.54
CA VAL A 61 3.32 1.45 4.61
C VAL A 61 3.16 0.16 3.81
N THR A 62 3.30 0.24 2.47
CA THR A 62 3.08 -0.91 1.60
C THR A 62 3.86 -0.79 0.30
N ASP A 63 4.01 -1.92 -0.41
CA ASP A 63 4.50 -1.98 -1.78
C ASP A 63 5.86 -1.27 -1.96
N LEU A 64 6.83 -1.53 -1.10
CA LEU A 64 8.17 -0.95 -1.23
C LEU A 64 8.92 -1.51 -2.44
N HIS A 65 8.72 -2.81 -2.75
CA HIS A 65 9.35 -3.51 -3.87
C HIS A 65 10.86 -3.31 -3.96
N GLY A 66 11.54 -3.39 -2.81
CA GLY A 66 13.00 -3.24 -2.74
C GLY A 66 13.50 -1.84 -3.10
N LYS A 67 12.62 -0.84 -3.20
CA LYS A 67 13.03 0.52 -3.57
C LYS A 67 13.75 1.21 -2.43
N ASN A 68 14.89 1.81 -2.76
CA ASN A 68 15.67 2.60 -1.82
C ASN A 68 15.32 4.10 -1.92
N PHE A 69 14.99 4.70 -0.80
CA PHE A 69 14.77 6.14 -0.64
C PHE A 69 15.99 6.79 0.04
N GLY A 70 17.13 6.74 -0.62
CA GLY A 70 18.41 7.13 -0.07
C GLY A 70 19.19 5.95 0.53
N GLU A 71 20.36 6.20 1.09
CA GLU A 71 21.14 5.18 1.77
C GLU A 71 20.42 4.76 3.06
N ASN A 72 20.28 3.43 3.27
CA ASN A 72 19.58 2.87 4.42
C ASN A 72 18.19 3.49 4.66
N GLN A 73 17.43 3.77 3.60
CA GLN A 73 16.08 4.35 3.65
C GLN A 73 16.00 5.75 4.29
N GLU A 74 17.11 6.51 4.36
CA GLU A 74 17.21 7.77 5.12
C GLU A 74 16.07 8.77 4.89
N ARG A 75 15.60 8.89 3.63
CA ARG A 75 14.52 9.83 3.28
C ARG A 75 13.14 9.33 3.70
N LEU A 76 12.90 8.03 3.68
CA LEU A 76 11.67 7.42 4.15
C LEU A 76 11.61 7.48 5.68
N LEU A 77 12.69 7.10 6.33
CA LEU A 77 12.85 7.15 7.78
C LEU A 77 12.74 8.58 8.33
N ALA A 78 13.30 9.58 7.61
CA ALA A 78 13.19 10.98 7.99
C ALA A 78 11.73 11.47 8.05
N ILE A 79 10.81 10.83 7.34
CA ILE A 79 9.38 11.13 7.41
C ILE A 79 8.73 10.30 8.50
N ILE A 80 8.91 8.96 8.49
CA ILE A 80 8.23 8.05 9.41
C ILE A 80 8.59 8.38 10.87
N ASN A 81 9.86 8.60 11.18
CA ASN A 81 10.34 8.86 12.53
C ASN A 81 9.91 10.23 13.11
N GLN A 82 9.24 11.07 12.31
CA GLN A 82 8.64 12.33 12.79
C GLN A 82 7.14 12.22 13.04
N ILE A 83 6.54 11.06 12.73
CA ILE A 83 5.11 10.81 12.87
C ILE A 83 4.87 10.02 14.15
N GLU A 84 3.99 10.51 15.00
CA GLU A 84 3.44 9.74 16.10
C GLU A 84 2.31 8.85 15.54
N TYR A 85 2.35 7.55 15.83
CA TYR A 85 1.34 6.58 15.44
C TYR A 85 1.21 5.49 16.50
N ASP A 86 0.00 4.96 16.67
CA ASP A 86 -0.26 3.86 17.59
C ASP A 86 0.11 2.51 16.96
N VAL A 87 -0.14 2.39 15.64
CA VAL A 87 0.20 1.18 14.86
C VAL A 87 0.87 1.56 13.54
N LEU A 88 1.97 0.90 13.21
CA LEU A 88 2.55 0.86 11.87
C LEU A 88 2.07 -0.43 11.18
N ALA A 89 1.14 -0.29 10.25
CA ALA A 89 0.60 -1.40 9.46
C ALA A 89 1.36 -1.56 8.14
N ILE A 90 2.10 -2.66 7.99
CA ILE A 90 2.86 -2.97 6.79
C ILE A 90 2.08 -4.01 5.98
N THR A 91 1.47 -3.55 4.86
CA THR A 91 0.47 -4.33 4.12
C THR A 91 1.03 -5.01 2.87
N GLY A 92 2.23 -5.55 2.97
CA GLY A 92 2.81 -6.47 1.98
C GLY A 92 3.69 -5.83 0.92
N ASP A 93 4.30 -6.68 0.09
CA ASP A 93 5.18 -6.36 -1.04
C ASP A 93 6.36 -5.42 -0.68
N MET A 94 6.99 -5.70 0.45
CA MET A 94 8.14 -4.93 0.91
C MET A 94 9.43 -5.29 0.16
N GLY A 95 9.59 -6.55 -0.28
CA GLY A 95 10.65 -7.02 -1.16
C GLY A 95 10.22 -7.08 -2.62
N ASP A 96 11.07 -7.64 -3.45
CA ASP A 96 10.79 -7.92 -4.86
C ASP A 96 11.49 -9.22 -5.27
N LEU A 97 10.77 -10.15 -5.85
CA LEU A 97 11.28 -11.48 -6.20
C LEU A 97 12.50 -11.47 -7.10
N ASN A 98 12.68 -10.41 -7.91
CA ASN A 98 13.78 -10.29 -8.85
C ASN A 98 14.89 -9.33 -8.38
N ASP A 99 14.52 -8.19 -7.82
CA ASP A 99 15.45 -7.10 -7.53
C ASP A 99 15.86 -7.03 -6.05
N ASP A 100 15.01 -7.54 -5.13
CA ASP A 100 15.28 -7.56 -3.68
C ASP A 100 14.60 -8.79 -3.01
N PRO A 101 14.98 -10.03 -3.39
CA PRO A 101 14.34 -11.25 -2.89
C PRO A 101 14.53 -11.45 -1.38
N ASP A 102 15.63 -10.95 -0.83
CA ASP A 102 15.97 -11.07 0.60
C ASP A 102 15.39 -9.93 1.45
N GLY A 103 14.67 -8.97 0.83
CA GLY A 103 14.05 -7.85 1.50
C GLY A 103 15.02 -6.90 2.18
N GLN A 104 16.19 -6.62 1.55
CA GLN A 104 17.23 -5.75 2.14
C GLN A 104 16.71 -4.34 2.38
N ALA A 105 15.94 -3.78 1.43
CA ALA A 105 15.34 -2.47 1.58
C ALA A 105 14.34 -2.42 2.75
N PHE A 106 13.62 -3.51 2.96
CA PHE A 106 12.70 -3.67 4.10
C PHE A 106 13.45 -3.79 5.43
N LYS A 107 14.50 -4.60 5.48
CA LYS A 107 15.35 -4.71 6.69
C LYS A 107 15.92 -3.36 7.09
N GLN A 108 16.43 -2.59 6.14
CA GLN A 108 16.95 -1.23 6.38
C GLN A 108 15.85 -0.30 6.94
N LEU A 109 14.61 -0.45 6.47
CA LEU A 109 13.49 0.31 7.01
C LEU A 109 13.25 -0.06 8.47
N ILE A 110 13.13 -1.36 8.79
CA ILE A 110 12.87 -1.83 10.16
C ILE A 110 14.00 -1.41 11.10
N ASP A 111 15.27 -1.61 10.72
CA ASP A 111 16.43 -1.23 11.52
C ASP A 111 16.48 0.27 11.86
N GLY A 112 15.92 1.11 11.00
CA GLY A 112 15.97 2.56 11.17
C GLY A 112 14.75 3.17 11.85
N LEU A 113 13.72 2.39 12.19
CA LEU A 113 12.55 2.90 12.90
C LEU A 113 12.89 3.27 14.34
N THR A 114 12.38 4.39 14.82
CA THR A 114 12.59 4.90 16.19
C THR A 114 11.29 5.16 16.96
N GLY A 115 10.12 4.95 16.33
CA GLY A 115 8.82 5.11 16.95
C GLY A 115 8.50 3.96 17.93
N ASP A 116 7.67 4.24 18.92
CA ASP A 116 7.23 3.28 19.94
C ASP A 116 5.90 2.57 19.58
N GLY A 117 5.30 2.91 18.42
CA GLY A 117 4.05 2.30 17.95
C GLY A 117 4.22 0.82 17.63
N LYS A 118 3.13 0.07 17.77
CA LYS A 118 3.08 -1.36 17.46
C LYS A 118 3.34 -1.56 15.97
N ILE A 119 4.21 -2.49 15.57
CA ILE A 119 4.50 -2.78 14.17
C ILE A 119 3.85 -4.12 13.82
N VAL A 120 2.99 -4.12 12.81
CA VAL A 120 2.33 -5.33 12.30
C VAL A 120 2.65 -5.53 10.82
N TYR A 121 2.88 -6.77 10.41
CA TYR A 121 3.28 -7.12 9.06
C TYR A 121 2.44 -8.27 8.49
N ILE A 122 2.00 -8.11 7.26
CA ILE A 122 1.49 -9.18 6.40
C ILE A 122 2.35 -9.32 5.14
N GLU A 123 2.38 -10.53 4.59
CA GLU A 123 3.02 -10.79 3.31
C GLU A 123 2.21 -10.20 2.14
N GLY A 124 2.89 -9.91 1.01
CA GLY A 124 2.29 -9.68 -0.29
C GLY A 124 2.64 -10.80 -1.27
N ASN A 125 2.35 -10.60 -2.55
CA ASN A 125 2.66 -11.59 -3.57
C ASN A 125 4.12 -11.52 -4.09
N HIS A 126 4.85 -10.44 -3.81
CA HIS A 126 6.27 -10.28 -4.14
C HIS A 126 7.20 -10.43 -2.93
N GLY A 127 6.65 -10.68 -1.74
CA GLY A 127 7.40 -10.88 -0.50
C GLY A 127 7.98 -9.58 0.11
N PRO A 128 9.02 -9.70 0.96
CA PRO A 128 9.67 -10.95 1.32
C PRO A 128 8.76 -11.86 2.15
N PHE A 129 8.88 -13.18 1.93
CA PHE A 129 8.07 -14.15 2.65
C PHE A 129 8.69 -14.48 4.00
N VAL A 130 7.86 -14.56 5.04
CA VAL A 130 8.26 -14.85 6.42
C VAL A 130 7.93 -16.26 6.86
N LYS A 131 7.21 -17.00 6.01
CA LYS A 131 6.92 -18.42 6.21
C LYS A 131 7.62 -19.26 5.15
N ASP A 132 8.11 -20.42 5.57
CA ASP A 132 8.52 -21.47 4.66
C ASP A 132 7.30 -22.07 3.96
N ARG A 133 7.32 -22.15 2.64
CA ARG A 133 6.16 -22.58 1.84
C ARG A 133 5.80 -24.06 1.99
N GLU A 134 6.77 -24.91 2.38
CA GLU A 134 6.56 -26.36 2.52
C GLU A 134 6.08 -26.70 3.92
N SER A 135 6.73 -26.14 4.95
CA SER A 135 6.42 -26.44 6.35
C SER A 135 5.39 -25.50 6.97
N GLY A 136 5.15 -24.33 6.40
CA GLY A 136 4.31 -23.28 6.97
C GLY A 136 4.91 -22.60 8.22
N THR A 137 6.13 -22.98 8.63
CA THR A 137 6.78 -22.42 9.80
C THR A 137 7.45 -21.07 9.49
N VAL A 138 7.58 -20.23 10.53
CA VAL A 138 8.29 -18.94 10.44
C VAL A 138 9.74 -19.18 10.05
N ASN A 139 10.20 -18.55 8.99
CA ASN A 139 11.56 -18.66 8.48
C ASN A 139 12.54 -17.71 9.20
N GLU A 140 13.81 -17.69 8.79
CA GLU A 140 14.84 -16.85 9.42
C GLU A 140 14.54 -15.35 9.33
N LEU A 141 13.93 -14.88 8.23
CA LEU A 141 13.53 -13.48 8.10
C LEU A 141 12.39 -13.15 9.08
N GLY A 142 11.39 -14.03 9.17
CA GLY A 142 10.28 -13.85 10.10
C GLY A 142 10.78 -13.79 11.55
N LYS A 143 11.65 -14.72 11.97
CA LYS A 143 12.26 -14.70 13.31
C LYS A 143 13.07 -13.42 13.55
N TRP A 144 13.78 -12.94 12.54
CA TRP A 144 14.51 -11.67 12.66
C TRP A 144 13.53 -10.50 12.84
N LEU A 145 12.44 -10.43 12.06
CA LEU A 145 11.42 -9.41 12.23
C LEU A 145 10.79 -9.43 13.63
N GLU A 146 10.44 -10.61 14.14
CA GLU A 146 9.94 -10.79 15.52
C GLU A 146 10.95 -10.29 16.55
N SER A 147 12.25 -10.53 16.33
CA SER A 147 13.32 -10.05 17.22
C SER A 147 13.47 -8.52 17.20
N GLN A 148 12.99 -7.85 16.13
CA GLN A 148 12.91 -6.40 16.01
C GLN A 148 11.58 -5.83 16.54
N GLY A 149 10.71 -6.65 17.12
CA GLY A 149 9.42 -6.23 17.66
C GLY A 149 8.30 -6.09 16.63
N VAL A 150 8.46 -6.72 15.46
CA VAL A 150 7.41 -6.78 14.43
C VAL A 150 6.52 -7.99 14.70
N ASP A 151 5.21 -7.76 14.85
CA ASP A 151 4.23 -8.83 14.94
C ASP A 151 3.86 -9.33 13.54
N LEU A 152 4.16 -10.58 13.26
CA LEU A 152 3.71 -11.27 12.07
C LEU A 152 2.25 -11.69 12.27
N LEU A 153 1.33 -11.17 11.48
CA LEU A 153 -0.09 -11.48 11.62
C LEU A 153 -0.43 -12.89 11.10
N ILE A 154 0.11 -13.90 11.79
CA ILE A 154 -0.21 -15.31 11.52
C ILE A 154 -1.56 -15.68 12.14
N GLU A 155 -1.86 -15.04 13.26
CA GLU A 155 -3.13 -15.12 13.99
C GLU A 155 -3.62 -13.69 14.30
N PRO A 156 -4.92 -13.48 14.58
CA PRO A 156 -5.43 -12.18 14.98
C PRO A 156 -4.73 -11.65 16.22
N LEU A 157 -4.32 -10.39 16.16
CA LEU A 157 -3.66 -9.67 17.24
C LEU A 157 -4.64 -8.73 17.91
N ALA A 158 -4.82 -8.87 19.24
CA ALA A 158 -5.56 -7.91 20.04
C ALA A 158 -4.61 -6.89 20.68
N ILE A 159 -4.87 -5.61 20.45
CA ILE A 159 -4.18 -4.48 21.08
C ILE A 159 -5.14 -3.85 22.09
N ASP A 160 -4.77 -3.80 23.36
CA ASP A 160 -5.52 -3.05 24.36
C ASP A 160 -5.14 -1.57 24.28
N TYR A 161 -6.12 -0.74 24.00
CA TYR A 161 -5.97 0.70 23.96
C TYR A 161 -7.00 1.35 24.87
N GLN A 162 -6.55 1.84 26.01
CA GLN A 162 -7.39 2.47 27.04
C GLN A 162 -8.56 1.59 27.53
N GLY A 163 -8.37 0.25 27.53
CA GLY A 163 -9.36 -0.72 27.98
C GLY A 163 -10.31 -1.23 26.90
N ILE A 164 -10.21 -0.72 25.66
CA ILE A 164 -10.92 -1.23 24.48
C ILE A 164 -9.93 -2.03 23.64
N LYS A 165 -10.38 -3.12 23.05
CA LYS A 165 -9.54 -3.93 22.16
C LYS A 165 -9.71 -3.52 20.73
N ILE A 166 -8.57 -3.35 20.06
CA ILE A 166 -8.48 -3.28 18.61
C ILE A 166 -7.91 -4.60 18.13
N TRP A 167 -8.69 -5.31 17.35
CA TRP A 167 -8.26 -6.56 16.71
C TRP A 167 -7.71 -6.25 15.32
N ILE A 168 -6.50 -6.74 15.04
CA ILE A 168 -5.88 -6.64 13.73
C ILE A 168 -5.65 -8.05 13.20
N ALA A 169 -6.14 -8.33 12.00
CA ALA A 169 -6.03 -9.65 11.39
C ALA A 169 -5.64 -9.56 9.91
N GLU A 170 -4.82 -10.51 9.46
CA GLU A 170 -4.58 -10.70 8.03
C GLU A 170 -5.80 -11.38 7.40
N GLN A 171 -6.25 -10.86 6.26
CA GLN A 171 -7.26 -11.49 5.43
C GLN A 171 -6.66 -11.80 4.06
N THR A 172 -6.49 -13.07 3.76
CA THR A 172 -5.94 -13.53 2.47
C THR A 172 -7.04 -13.91 1.49
N LEU A 173 -7.04 -13.32 0.31
CA LEU A 173 -7.89 -13.71 -0.82
C LEU A 173 -7.21 -14.77 -1.69
N PRO A 174 -7.93 -15.73 -2.29
CA PRO A 174 -9.38 -16.05 -2.19
C PRO A 174 -9.69 -17.11 -1.13
N PHE A 175 -8.71 -17.53 -0.34
CA PHE A 175 -8.83 -18.63 0.61
C PHE A 175 -9.14 -18.07 2.00
N TYR A 176 -10.43 -17.80 2.22
CA TYR A 176 -10.91 -17.51 3.56
C TYR A 176 -10.74 -18.76 4.43
N GLN A 177 -9.86 -18.69 5.42
CA GLN A 177 -9.94 -19.56 6.58
C GLN A 177 -10.49 -18.71 7.73
N PRO A 178 -11.60 -19.14 8.37
CA PRO A 178 -12.09 -18.40 9.53
C PRO A 178 -10.98 -18.35 10.58
N MET A 179 -10.42 -17.16 10.78
CA MET A 179 -9.54 -16.93 11.91
C MET A 179 -10.41 -16.88 13.15
N GLY A 180 -10.08 -17.69 14.15
CA GLY A 180 -10.81 -17.71 15.41
C GLY A 180 -10.59 -16.39 16.15
N PHE A 181 -11.57 -15.53 16.14
CA PHE A 181 -11.63 -14.35 17.00
C PHE A 181 -12.21 -14.76 18.35
N GLU A 182 -11.42 -15.44 19.16
CA GLU A 182 -11.87 -15.83 20.51
C GLU A 182 -11.91 -14.60 21.41
N GLY A 183 -13.12 -14.26 21.88
CA GLY A 183 -13.35 -13.19 22.85
C GLY A 183 -13.50 -11.79 22.25
N ILE A 184 -13.78 -11.67 20.98
CA ILE A 184 -14.24 -10.39 20.39
C ILE A 184 -15.63 -10.04 20.94
N THR A 185 -15.86 -8.78 21.22
CA THR A 185 -17.12 -8.22 21.67
C THR A 185 -17.66 -7.21 20.67
N GLU A 186 -18.92 -6.77 20.83
CA GLU A 186 -19.52 -5.73 19.99
C GLU A 186 -18.88 -4.34 20.20
N GLU A 187 -18.14 -4.15 21.28
CA GLU A 187 -17.45 -2.89 21.60
C GLU A 187 -16.04 -2.85 20.97
N ASP A 188 -15.50 -3.99 20.53
CA ASP A 188 -14.16 -4.09 19.94
C ASP A 188 -14.18 -3.59 18.50
N ILE A 189 -13.06 -3.04 18.05
CA ILE A 189 -12.87 -2.62 16.66
C ILE A 189 -12.03 -3.66 15.92
N LEU A 190 -12.48 -4.02 14.72
CA LEU A 190 -11.82 -5.02 13.89
C LEU A 190 -11.22 -4.40 12.63
N ILE A 191 -9.90 -4.47 12.50
CA ILE A 191 -9.12 -3.96 11.35
C ILE A 191 -8.57 -5.12 10.56
N GLY A 192 -8.95 -5.21 9.29
CA GLY A 192 -8.40 -6.19 8.34
C GLY A 192 -7.17 -5.64 7.62
N LEU A 193 -6.07 -6.38 7.61
CA LEU A 193 -4.96 -6.11 6.71
C LEU A 193 -5.03 -7.06 5.54
N MET A 194 -5.04 -6.52 4.33
CA MET A 194 -5.08 -7.27 3.08
C MET A 194 -4.02 -6.73 2.14
N HIS A 195 -3.28 -7.61 1.46
CA HIS A 195 -2.43 -7.09 0.40
C HIS A 195 -3.26 -6.73 -0.84
N TYR A 196 -4.13 -7.63 -1.27
CA TYR A 196 -5.04 -7.42 -2.40
C TYR A 196 -6.29 -6.64 -1.97
N PRO A 197 -6.61 -5.49 -2.59
CA PRO A 197 -7.86 -4.82 -2.32
C PRO A 197 -9.07 -5.70 -2.65
N MET A 198 -10.10 -5.66 -1.81
CA MET A 198 -11.39 -6.25 -2.15
C MET A 198 -12.03 -5.45 -3.28
N ASN A 199 -12.55 -6.13 -4.27
CA ASN A 199 -13.36 -5.54 -5.32
C ASN A 199 -14.86 -5.74 -5.04
N GLU A 200 -15.71 -5.06 -5.81
CA GLU A 200 -17.17 -5.11 -5.64
C GLU A 200 -17.74 -6.53 -5.68
N TYR A 201 -17.26 -7.36 -6.61
CA TYR A 201 -17.68 -8.76 -6.72
C TYR A 201 -17.38 -9.55 -5.44
N PHE A 202 -16.22 -9.33 -4.85
CA PHE A 202 -15.82 -10.00 -3.62
C PHE A 202 -16.70 -9.54 -2.44
N TYR A 203 -16.97 -8.24 -2.33
CA TYR A 203 -17.88 -7.70 -1.31
C TYR A 203 -19.28 -8.31 -1.42
N GLU A 204 -19.86 -8.33 -2.61
CA GLU A 204 -21.18 -8.92 -2.83
C GLU A 204 -21.25 -10.40 -2.47
N THR A 205 -20.15 -11.12 -2.65
CA THR A 205 -20.06 -12.54 -2.34
C THR A 205 -19.85 -12.76 -0.85
N GLN A 206 -18.96 -12.01 -0.22
CA GLN A 206 -18.61 -12.19 1.20
C GLN A 206 -19.67 -11.60 2.14
N SER A 207 -20.37 -10.55 1.76
CA SER A 207 -21.50 -10.02 2.57
C SER A 207 -22.62 -11.03 2.81
N LYS A 208 -22.64 -12.12 2.05
CA LYS A 208 -23.58 -13.25 2.19
C LYS A 208 -23.01 -14.41 3.02
N ASN A 209 -21.75 -14.34 3.38
CA ASN A 209 -21.06 -15.36 4.16
C ASN A 209 -21.07 -14.93 5.64
N GLU A 210 -21.89 -15.62 6.44
CA GLU A 210 -22.02 -15.33 7.88
C GLU A 210 -20.70 -15.52 8.67
N ASP A 211 -19.76 -16.29 8.10
CA ASP A 211 -18.44 -16.52 8.70
C ASP A 211 -17.42 -15.45 8.34
N PHE A 212 -17.74 -14.53 7.41
CA PHE A 212 -16.81 -13.45 7.05
C PHE A 212 -16.86 -12.35 8.10
N PRO A 213 -15.70 -11.96 8.70
CA PRO A 213 -15.68 -10.95 9.75
C PRO A 213 -16.22 -9.60 9.28
N SER A 214 -16.99 -8.94 10.14
CA SER A 214 -17.44 -7.58 9.90
C SER A 214 -16.33 -6.59 10.25
N TYR A 215 -15.40 -6.37 9.32
CA TYR A 215 -14.32 -5.39 9.52
C TYR A 215 -14.86 -3.96 9.53
N ASP A 216 -14.43 -3.16 10.52
CA ASP A 216 -14.70 -1.72 10.59
C ASP A 216 -13.85 -0.94 9.59
N LEU A 217 -12.64 -1.43 9.33
CA LEU A 217 -11.71 -0.88 8.36
C LEU A 217 -10.83 -1.99 7.77
N ILE A 218 -10.62 -1.92 6.45
CA ILE A 218 -9.66 -2.76 5.75
C ILE A 218 -8.58 -1.88 5.15
N LEU A 219 -7.31 -2.29 5.32
CA LEU A 219 -6.15 -1.62 4.74
C LEU A 219 -5.55 -2.50 3.65
N ALA A 220 -5.38 -1.95 2.45
CA ALA A 220 -4.86 -2.69 1.31
C ALA A 220 -3.80 -1.92 0.52
N GLY A 221 -3.00 -2.66 -0.26
CA GLY A 221 -1.98 -2.14 -1.18
C GLY A 221 -2.19 -2.62 -2.61
N HIS A 222 -1.18 -3.26 -3.19
CA HIS A 222 -1.16 -4.02 -4.46
C HIS A 222 -1.41 -3.22 -5.74
N TYR A 223 -2.35 -2.30 -5.79
CA TYR A 223 -2.70 -1.58 -7.03
C TYR A 223 -1.70 -0.51 -7.41
N HIS A 224 -0.78 -0.14 -6.54
CA HIS A 224 0.21 0.93 -6.73
C HIS A 224 -0.41 2.26 -7.20
N GLY A 225 -1.67 2.52 -6.87
CA GLY A 225 -2.42 3.64 -7.42
C GLY A 225 -2.55 3.60 -8.94
N GLY A 226 -2.45 2.38 -9.53
CA GLY A 226 -2.45 2.14 -10.98
C GLY A 226 -1.16 2.52 -11.67
N GLN A 227 -0.03 2.53 -10.98
CA GLN A 227 1.34 2.86 -11.42
C GLN A 227 1.44 4.01 -12.44
N TRP A 228 0.73 3.88 -13.58
CA TRP A 228 0.68 4.85 -14.67
C TRP A 228 -0.60 5.65 -14.59
N ARG A 229 -0.46 6.92 -14.27
CA ARG A 229 -1.58 7.87 -14.16
C ARG A 229 -1.44 8.97 -15.19
N VAL A 230 -2.56 9.44 -15.68
CA VAL A 230 -2.63 10.61 -16.56
C VAL A 230 -3.24 11.76 -15.76
N PRO A 231 -2.59 12.93 -15.72
CA PRO A 231 -3.16 14.09 -15.04
C PRO A 231 -4.59 14.40 -15.53
N GLY A 232 -5.52 14.50 -14.59
CA GLY A 232 -6.95 14.74 -14.88
C GLY A 232 -7.79 13.51 -15.25
N LEU A 233 -7.17 12.38 -15.64
CA LEU A 233 -7.88 11.12 -15.92
C LEU A 233 -7.69 10.06 -14.85
N GLY A 234 -6.53 10.08 -14.15
CA GLY A 234 -6.21 9.08 -13.13
C GLY A 234 -5.46 7.86 -13.66
N ALA A 235 -5.66 6.71 -13.02
CA ALA A 235 -5.01 5.45 -13.35
C ALA A 235 -5.47 4.91 -14.71
N LEU A 236 -4.51 4.43 -15.51
CA LEU A 236 -4.80 3.78 -16.79
C LEU A 236 -5.04 2.28 -16.63
N PHE A 237 -4.41 1.67 -15.62
CA PHE A 237 -4.39 0.24 -15.43
C PHE A 237 -4.17 -0.11 -13.96
N ILE A 238 -4.76 -1.21 -13.51
CA ILE A 238 -4.46 -1.89 -12.24
C ILE A 238 -4.30 -3.39 -12.50
N SER A 239 -3.62 -4.08 -11.58
CA SER A 239 -3.55 -5.54 -11.56
C SER A 239 -4.62 -6.06 -10.61
N ASP A 240 -5.82 -6.30 -11.11
CA ASP A 240 -6.91 -6.90 -10.34
C ASP A 240 -7.17 -8.32 -10.82
N VAL A 241 -7.31 -9.25 -9.87
CA VAL A 241 -7.46 -10.69 -10.16
C VAL A 241 -8.81 -11.00 -10.81
N ASN A 242 -9.85 -10.22 -10.49
CA ASN A 242 -11.24 -10.49 -10.89
C ASN A 242 -11.95 -9.28 -11.51
N GLY A 243 -11.22 -8.28 -11.98
CA GLY A 243 -11.82 -7.03 -12.43
C GLY A 243 -11.35 -6.51 -13.78
N ASP A 244 -11.98 -5.41 -14.21
CA ASP A 244 -11.56 -4.65 -15.37
C ASP A 244 -10.26 -3.91 -15.05
N ASN A 245 -9.17 -4.42 -15.62
CA ASN A 245 -7.83 -3.90 -15.37
C ASN A 245 -7.53 -2.57 -16.08
N TRP A 246 -8.18 -2.31 -17.22
CA TRP A 246 -7.98 -1.09 -18.01
C TRP A 246 -9.04 -0.04 -17.69
N PHE A 247 -8.59 1.20 -17.48
CA PHE A 247 -9.45 2.35 -17.14
C PHE A 247 -10.37 2.09 -15.94
N PRO A 248 -9.81 1.65 -14.80
CA PRO A 248 -10.60 1.30 -13.63
C PRO A 248 -11.34 2.53 -13.07
N SER A 249 -12.43 2.30 -12.32
CA SER A 249 -13.01 3.33 -11.47
C SER A 249 -11.94 3.88 -10.52
N GLN A 250 -11.75 5.19 -10.52
CA GLN A 250 -10.66 5.83 -9.79
C GLN A 250 -10.81 5.72 -8.28
N GLU A 251 -12.04 5.60 -7.80
CA GLU A 251 -12.40 5.43 -6.39
C GLU A 251 -11.83 4.14 -5.80
N ARG A 252 -11.78 3.05 -6.59
CA ARG A 252 -11.26 1.76 -6.14
C ARG A 252 -9.75 1.64 -6.20
N VAL A 253 -9.07 2.56 -6.90
CA VAL A 253 -7.62 2.44 -7.17
C VAL A 253 -6.77 2.92 -5.99
N SER A 254 -7.25 3.92 -5.26
CA SER A 254 -6.55 4.45 -4.08
C SER A 254 -7.46 5.35 -3.25
N GLY A 255 -7.20 5.42 -1.96
CA GLY A 255 -7.96 6.19 -0.99
C GLY A 255 -9.05 5.37 -0.30
N LEU A 256 -9.92 6.06 0.43
CA LEU A 256 -11.02 5.46 1.16
C LEU A 256 -12.19 5.15 0.22
N THR A 257 -12.67 3.91 0.27
CA THR A 257 -13.90 3.46 -0.39
C THR A 257 -14.80 2.77 0.62
N GLU A 258 -16.11 2.85 0.38
CA GLU A 258 -17.11 2.16 1.20
C GLU A 258 -18.08 1.43 0.28
N TRP A 259 -18.20 0.10 0.46
CA TRP A 259 -19.11 -0.76 -0.26
C TRP A 259 -19.83 -1.71 0.68
N SER A 260 -21.14 -1.80 0.56
CA SER A 260 -21.95 -2.74 1.35
C SER A 260 -21.65 -2.72 2.86
N GLY A 261 -21.31 -1.53 3.40
CA GLY A 261 -20.98 -1.34 4.81
C GLY A 261 -19.53 -1.59 5.20
N TYR A 262 -18.68 -2.10 4.30
CA TYR A 262 -17.25 -2.25 4.54
C TYR A 262 -16.50 -0.99 4.11
N LYS A 263 -15.60 -0.50 4.96
CA LYS A 263 -14.66 0.56 4.63
C LYS A 263 -13.31 -0.04 4.26
N GLN A 264 -12.76 0.40 3.13
CA GLN A 264 -11.43 -0.02 2.69
C GLN A 264 -10.60 1.19 2.32
N TYR A 265 -9.38 1.24 2.82
CA TYR A 265 -8.38 2.22 2.38
C TYR A 265 -7.33 1.52 1.54
N VAL A 266 -7.16 1.97 0.30
CA VAL A 266 -6.18 1.43 -0.65
C VAL A 266 -5.04 2.44 -0.80
N SER A 267 -3.85 2.06 -0.34
CA SER A 267 -2.64 2.87 -0.49
C SER A 267 -2.07 2.77 -1.90
N ARG A 268 -1.45 3.87 -2.38
CA ARG A 268 -0.66 3.81 -3.62
C ARG A 268 0.72 3.20 -3.42
N GLY A 269 1.16 3.05 -2.18
CA GLY A 269 2.43 2.45 -1.85
C GLY A 269 3.67 3.21 -2.34
N LEU A 270 4.82 2.64 -2.12
CA LEU A 270 6.13 3.29 -2.26
C LEU A 270 6.85 2.95 -3.57
N GLY A 271 6.85 1.69 -3.96
CA GLY A 271 7.57 1.14 -5.09
C GLY A 271 6.75 1.00 -6.36
N ALA A 272 7.23 0.18 -7.24
CA ALA A 272 6.57 -0.18 -8.49
C ALA A 272 6.85 -1.64 -8.81
N SER A 273 5.87 -2.35 -9.34
CA SER A 273 5.94 -3.73 -9.78
C SER A 273 5.93 -3.83 -11.30
N GLY A 274 6.41 -4.92 -11.86
CA GLY A 274 6.34 -5.18 -13.29
C GLY A 274 7.41 -6.12 -13.81
N SER A 275 7.10 -6.81 -14.91
CA SER A 275 7.95 -7.81 -15.54
C SER A 275 9.21 -7.25 -16.24
N ASN A 276 9.24 -5.97 -16.51
CA ASN A 276 10.39 -5.30 -17.14
C ASN A 276 10.52 -3.85 -16.69
N ARG A 277 11.69 -3.25 -16.92
CA ARG A 277 12.04 -1.89 -16.48
C ARG A 277 11.13 -0.77 -17.03
N LEU A 278 10.44 -0.98 -18.14
CA LEU A 278 9.54 0.03 -18.71
C LEU A 278 8.21 0.03 -17.96
N ILE A 279 7.70 -1.16 -17.61
CA ILE A 279 6.46 -1.33 -16.87
C ILE A 279 6.71 -1.01 -15.39
N LYS A 280 7.84 -1.44 -14.82
CA LYS A 280 8.23 -1.20 -13.43
C LYS A 280 8.61 0.27 -13.19
N GLN A 281 7.70 1.18 -13.51
CA GLN A 281 7.85 2.62 -13.32
C GLN A 281 6.52 3.26 -12.95
N ARG A 282 6.58 4.26 -12.09
CA ARG A 282 5.42 5.10 -11.77
C ARG A 282 5.43 6.34 -12.65
N TRP A 283 4.29 6.64 -13.29
CA TRP A 283 4.11 7.83 -14.10
C TRP A 283 3.04 8.73 -13.49
N PHE A 284 3.42 9.98 -13.17
CA PHE A 284 2.56 10.99 -12.51
C PHE A 284 1.87 10.46 -11.24
N ASN A 285 2.54 9.57 -10.54
CA ASN A 285 2.03 8.83 -9.41
C ASN A 285 3.10 8.77 -8.32
N PRO A 286 3.28 9.83 -7.53
CA PRO A 286 4.30 9.87 -6.48
C PRO A 286 4.04 8.77 -5.43
N PRO A 287 5.11 8.21 -4.85
CA PRO A 287 4.99 7.30 -3.71
C PRO A 287 4.30 7.94 -2.53
N GLU A 288 3.59 7.16 -1.74
CA GLU A 288 2.95 7.65 -0.52
C GLU A 288 3.00 6.66 0.64
N ILE A 289 2.92 7.21 1.83
CA ILE A 289 2.56 6.54 3.09
C ILE A 289 1.32 7.23 3.64
N ASN A 290 0.52 6.52 4.43
CA ASN A 290 -0.80 6.99 4.80
C ASN A 290 -0.97 6.99 6.31
N LEU A 291 -1.23 8.15 6.92
CA LEU A 291 -1.59 8.27 8.32
C LEU A 291 -3.11 8.37 8.44
N LEU A 292 -3.72 7.34 8.97
CA LEU A 292 -5.16 7.20 9.13
C LEU A 292 -5.53 7.44 10.59
N THR A 293 -6.46 8.35 10.83
CA THR A 293 -6.92 8.69 12.19
C THR A 293 -8.36 8.29 12.37
N LEU A 294 -8.65 7.45 13.35
CA LEU A 294 -10.02 7.03 13.63
C LEU A 294 -10.84 8.16 14.25
N LYS A 295 -12.05 8.34 13.76
CA LYS A 295 -13.03 9.34 14.21
C LYS A 295 -14.38 8.70 14.40
N SER A 296 -15.14 9.15 15.38
CA SER A 296 -16.56 8.85 15.44
C SER A 296 -17.36 9.79 14.53
N LYS A 297 -18.53 9.33 14.13
CA LYS A 297 -19.44 10.13 13.33
C LYS A 297 -20.01 11.30 14.13
#